data_1e52e3822b82b3074c7c5c2d4a63aab7
#
_entry.id   1e52e3822b82b3074c7c5c2d4a63aab7
#
_cell.length_a   1.000
_cell.length_b   1.000
_cell.length_c   1.000
_cell.angle_alpha   90.00
_cell.angle_beta   90.00
_cell.angle_gamma   90.00
#
_symmetry.space_group_name_H-M   'P 1'
#
loop_
_entity.id
_entity.type
_entity.pdbx_description
1 polymer ?
#
loop_
_entity_poly.entity_id
_entity_poly.type
_entity_poly.pdbx_seq_one_letter_code
_entity_poly.pdbx_strand_id
1 'polypeptide(L)'
;MELYLDSADIKEIDDAFKLGFVTGLTTTPTFMHRGGVTDIDKMILDLAKKVPILQVEALGETAEEVVKEAKRQLKMGLKKSTTVFKIPVSLEGLRACKMLRDEGIMVNVHLVYTLQQAYMAMQAGATYVCPL
;
A
#
# COMPACT_ATOMS: atom_id res chain seq x y z
N MET A 1 1.27 -11.38 14.89
CA MET A 1 1.07 -9.91 14.94
C MET A 1 2.09 -9.26 14.01
N GLU A 2 1.64 -8.29 13.24
CA GLU A 2 2.51 -7.57 12.30
C GLU A 2 2.73 -6.14 12.80
N LEU A 3 3.96 -5.66 12.66
CA LEU A 3 4.34 -4.29 13.02
C LEU A 3 4.86 -3.57 11.78
N TYR A 4 4.24 -2.44 11.45
CA TYR A 4 4.62 -1.62 10.30
C TYR A 4 5.16 -0.27 10.73
N LEU A 5 6.21 0.16 10.04
CA LEU A 5 6.70 1.55 10.11
C LEU A 5 5.98 2.37 9.05
N ASP A 6 5.58 3.58 9.39
CA ASP A 6 4.98 4.54 8.45
C ASP A 6 5.96 5.69 8.22
N SER A 7 6.76 5.62 7.18
CA SER A 7 7.82 6.59 6.90
C SER A 7 8.28 6.55 5.44
N ALA A 8 8.91 7.62 4.99
CA ALA A 8 9.67 7.69 3.75
C ALA A 8 11.13 8.14 4.00
N ASP A 9 11.53 8.28 5.26
CA ASP A 9 12.90 8.64 5.63
C ASP A 9 13.77 7.39 5.63
N ILE A 10 14.80 7.38 4.77
CA ILE A 10 15.67 6.22 4.59
C ILE A 10 16.41 5.85 5.87
N LYS A 11 16.84 6.84 6.65
CA LYS A 11 17.56 6.57 7.90
C LYS A 11 16.65 5.92 8.94
N GLU A 12 15.43 6.43 9.11
CA GLU A 12 14.44 5.80 9.99
C GLU A 12 14.13 4.38 9.57
N ILE A 13 13.95 4.17 8.26
CA ILE A 13 13.65 2.85 7.71
C ILE A 13 14.80 1.88 7.98
N ASP A 14 16.02 2.28 7.67
CA ASP A 14 17.20 1.42 7.90
C ASP A 14 17.38 1.10 9.39
N ASP A 15 17.22 2.09 10.26
CA ASP A 15 17.35 1.90 11.70
C ASP A 15 16.26 0.97 12.27
N ALA A 16 15.01 1.16 11.83
CA ALA A 16 13.89 0.32 12.28
C ALA A 16 14.04 -1.14 11.82
N PHE A 17 14.40 -1.36 10.56
CA PHE A 17 14.51 -2.73 10.04
C PHE A 17 15.73 -3.48 10.54
N LYS A 18 16.76 -2.79 11.06
CA LYS A 18 17.86 -3.43 11.79
C LYS A 18 17.42 -4.12 13.08
N LEU A 19 16.27 -3.74 13.65
CA LEU A 19 15.73 -4.37 14.85
C LEU A 19 15.33 -5.84 14.62
N GLY A 20 15.06 -6.23 13.38
CA GLY A 20 14.78 -7.60 12.98
C GLY A 20 13.34 -8.08 13.23
N PHE A 21 12.48 -7.28 13.88
CA PHE A 21 11.09 -7.66 14.17
C PHE A 21 10.03 -6.75 13.51
N VAL A 22 10.45 -5.73 12.77
CA VAL A 22 9.52 -4.89 12.01
C VAL A 22 9.10 -5.63 10.75
N THR A 23 7.80 -5.83 10.56
CA THR A 23 7.26 -6.70 9.52
C THR A 23 7.23 -6.02 8.16
N GLY A 24 6.89 -4.74 8.12
CA GLY A 24 6.72 -4.05 6.85
C GLY A 24 6.80 -2.54 6.96
N LEU A 25 6.76 -1.93 5.80
CA LEU A 25 6.80 -0.48 5.64
C LEU A 25 5.53 -0.03 4.92
N THR A 26 4.92 1.04 5.41
CA THR A 26 3.89 1.77 4.69
C THR A 26 4.41 3.17 4.39
N THR A 27 4.18 3.64 3.18
CA THR A 27 4.59 4.97 2.75
C THR A 27 3.56 5.53 1.77
N THR A 28 3.61 6.84 1.54
CA THR A 28 2.70 7.53 0.61
C THR A 28 3.48 8.47 -0.27
N PRO A 29 2.97 8.81 -1.46
CA PRO A 29 3.58 9.82 -2.32
C PRO A 29 3.78 11.16 -1.61
N THR A 30 2.86 11.53 -0.72
CA THR A 30 2.98 12.76 0.08
C THR A 30 4.23 12.76 0.95
N PHE A 31 4.52 11.65 1.63
CA PHE A 31 5.74 11.53 2.44
C PHE A 31 6.99 11.60 1.58
N MET A 32 6.96 10.94 0.44
CA MET A 32 8.07 10.95 -0.50
C MET A 32 8.36 12.36 -1.04
N HIS A 33 7.33 13.10 -1.42
CA HIS A 33 7.47 14.48 -1.89
C HIS A 33 8.01 15.41 -0.79
N ARG A 34 7.54 15.25 0.45
CA ARG A 34 8.07 16.03 1.59
C ARG A 34 9.53 15.72 1.87
N GLY A 35 9.98 14.51 1.61
CA GLY A 35 11.38 14.10 1.72
C GLY A 35 12.25 14.50 0.53
N GLY A 36 11.70 15.23 -0.46
CA GLY A 36 12.44 15.69 -1.63
C GLY A 36 12.64 14.65 -2.72
N VAL A 37 11.87 13.56 -2.71
CA VAL A 37 11.97 12.50 -3.71
C VAL A 37 11.34 12.97 -5.03
N THR A 38 12.11 12.90 -6.12
CA THR A 38 11.68 13.30 -7.48
C THR A 38 11.23 12.11 -8.33
N ASP A 39 11.84 10.93 -8.14
CA ASP A 39 11.48 9.69 -8.85
C ASP A 39 10.84 8.72 -7.88
N ILE A 40 9.50 8.75 -7.83
CA ILE A 40 8.69 7.95 -6.90
C ILE A 40 8.80 6.46 -7.23
N ASP A 41 8.75 6.08 -8.51
CA ASP A 41 8.83 4.67 -8.91
C ASP A 41 10.16 4.04 -8.51
N LYS A 42 11.27 4.77 -8.71
CA LYS A 42 12.59 4.31 -8.28
C LYS A 42 12.65 4.13 -6.76
N MET A 43 12.13 5.10 -6.01
CA MET A 43 12.06 5.03 -4.54
C MET A 43 11.27 3.80 -4.07
N ILE A 44 10.12 3.55 -4.67
CA ILE A 44 9.29 2.38 -4.36
C ILE A 44 10.07 1.07 -4.61
N LEU A 45 10.75 0.96 -5.74
CA LEU A 45 11.54 -0.23 -6.06
C LEU A 45 12.73 -0.41 -5.11
N ASP A 46 13.39 0.67 -4.74
CA ASP A 46 14.50 0.63 -3.79
C ASP A 46 14.03 0.20 -2.40
N LEU A 47 12.89 0.72 -1.94
CA LEU A 47 12.28 0.34 -0.66
C LEU A 47 11.83 -1.12 -0.66
N ALA A 48 11.27 -1.61 -1.76
CA ALA A 48 10.84 -3.00 -1.88
C ALA A 48 11.99 -3.99 -1.68
N LYS A 49 13.22 -3.60 -2.01
CA LYS A 49 14.41 -4.42 -1.78
C LYS A 49 14.89 -4.42 -0.32
N LYS A 50 14.49 -3.43 0.45
CA LYS A 50 14.97 -3.22 1.84
C LYS A 50 14.06 -3.83 2.90
N VAL A 51 12.78 -4.03 2.59
CA VAL A 51 11.77 -4.40 3.58
C VAL A 51 11.05 -5.69 3.21
N PRO A 52 10.60 -6.50 4.20
CA PRO A 52 9.90 -7.75 3.92
C PRO A 52 8.57 -7.53 3.20
N ILE A 53 7.76 -6.57 3.64
CA ILE A 53 6.47 -6.23 3.03
C ILE A 53 6.41 -4.72 2.84
N LEU A 54 6.01 -4.30 1.65
CA LEU A 54 5.85 -2.89 1.31
C LEU A 54 4.38 -2.58 1.00
N GLN A 55 3.84 -1.56 1.66
CA GLN A 55 2.52 -1.01 1.33
C GLN A 55 2.70 0.31 0.59
N VAL A 56 2.13 0.40 -0.60
CA VAL A 56 2.18 1.58 -1.47
C VAL A 56 0.80 1.93 -1.98
N GLU A 57 0.57 3.19 -2.28
CA GLU A 57 -0.70 3.63 -2.82
C GLU A 57 -0.84 3.31 -4.30
N ALA A 58 -2.04 2.84 -4.68
CA ALA A 58 -2.48 2.80 -6.07
C ALA A 58 -3.62 3.80 -6.22
N LEU A 59 -3.38 4.88 -6.93
CA LEU A 59 -4.31 5.99 -7.07
C LEU A 59 -5.03 5.96 -8.42
N GLY A 60 -6.26 6.46 -8.43
CA GLY A 60 -7.10 6.59 -9.60
C GLY A 60 -8.48 7.07 -9.20
N GLU A 61 -9.22 7.63 -10.14
CA GLU A 61 -10.60 8.12 -9.91
C GLU A 61 -11.64 7.00 -10.09
N THR A 62 -11.34 6.03 -10.92
CA THR A 62 -12.21 4.86 -11.18
C THR A 62 -11.54 3.57 -10.72
N ALA A 63 -12.34 2.55 -10.47
CA ALA A 63 -11.82 1.22 -10.11
C ALA A 63 -10.83 0.70 -11.15
N GLU A 64 -11.15 0.89 -12.42
CA GLU A 64 -10.31 0.45 -13.53
C GLU A 64 -8.95 1.16 -13.54
N GLU A 65 -8.94 2.46 -13.26
CA GLU A 65 -7.68 3.24 -13.15
C GLU A 65 -6.82 2.77 -11.97
N VAL A 66 -7.44 2.52 -10.82
CA VAL A 66 -6.73 2.00 -9.64
C VAL A 66 -6.12 0.63 -9.93
N VAL A 67 -6.87 -0.26 -10.54
CA VAL A 67 -6.39 -1.60 -10.92
C VAL A 67 -5.25 -1.48 -11.94
N LYS A 68 -5.38 -0.61 -12.93
CA LYS A 68 -4.34 -0.35 -13.92
C LYS A 68 -3.06 0.14 -13.26
N GLU A 69 -3.17 1.07 -12.31
CA GLU A 69 -2.00 1.60 -11.58
C GLU A 69 -1.32 0.51 -10.74
N ALA A 70 -2.09 -0.30 -10.00
CA ALA A 70 -1.53 -1.41 -9.23
C ALA A 70 -0.78 -2.39 -10.14
N LYS A 71 -1.37 -2.74 -11.27
CA LYS A 71 -0.73 -3.64 -12.24
C LYS A 71 0.50 -3.01 -12.90
N ARG A 72 0.49 -1.70 -13.14
CA ARG A 72 1.66 -0.97 -13.64
C ARG A 72 2.82 -1.10 -12.64
N GLN A 73 2.55 -0.90 -11.36
CA GLN A 73 3.57 -1.00 -10.31
C GLN A 73 4.09 -2.44 -10.18
N LEU A 74 3.25 -3.45 -10.26
CA LEU A 74 3.71 -4.84 -10.29
C LEU A 74 4.60 -5.10 -11.50
N LYS A 75 4.24 -4.56 -12.66
CA LYS A 75 4.99 -4.74 -13.90
C LYS A 75 6.38 -4.10 -13.86
N MET A 76 6.55 -3.01 -13.11
CA MET A 76 7.85 -2.36 -12.97
C MET A 76 8.82 -3.12 -12.06
N GLY A 77 8.36 -4.15 -11.33
CA GLY A 77 9.23 -5.03 -10.56
C GLY A 77 8.79 -5.39 -9.15
N LEU A 78 7.64 -4.89 -8.68
CA LEU A 78 7.09 -5.28 -7.38
C LEU A 78 6.54 -6.72 -7.43
N LYS A 79 6.60 -7.42 -6.29
CA LYS A 79 6.10 -8.81 -6.19
C LYS A 79 4.75 -8.83 -5.49
N LYS A 80 3.79 -9.60 -6.04
CA LYS A 80 2.47 -9.80 -5.42
C LYS A 80 2.58 -10.33 -3.98
N SER A 81 3.53 -11.20 -3.72
CA SER A 81 3.69 -11.84 -2.40
C SER A 81 4.16 -10.90 -1.30
N THR A 82 4.74 -9.77 -1.65
CA THR A 82 5.35 -8.84 -0.70
C THR A 82 4.87 -7.39 -0.84
N THR A 83 3.87 -7.16 -1.69
CA THR A 83 3.32 -5.83 -1.95
C THR A 83 1.86 -5.77 -1.57
N VAL A 84 1.48 -4.73 -0.84
CA VAL A 84 0.08 -4.41 -0.49
C VAL A 84 -0.25 -3.05 -1.08
N PHE A 85 -1.32 -2.98 -1.85
CA PHE A 85 -1.77 -1.70 -2.40
C PHE A 85 -2.74 -1.02 -1.47
N LYS A 86 -2.42 0.21 -1.07
CA LYS A 86 -3.28 1.06 -0.26
C LYS A 86 -4.26 1.79 -1.18
N ILE A 87 -5.53 1.68 -0.87
CA ILE A 87 -6.61 2.26 -1.66
C ILE A 87 -7.53 3.02 -0.70
N PRO A 88 -7.80 4.33 -0.95
CA PRO A 88 -8.74 5.06 -0.10
C PRO A 88 -10.15 4.48 -0.17
N VAL A 89 -10.85 4.46 0.97
CA VAL A 89 -12.22 3.96 1.03
C VAL A 89 -13.15 4.86 0.19
N SER A 90 -13.80 4.25 -0.78
CA SER A 90 -14.81 4.85 -1.65
C SER A 90 -15.53 3.73 -2.40
N LEU A 91 -16.63 4.01 -3.09
CA LEU A 91 -17.28 2.98 -3.90
C LEU A 91 -16.33 2.45 -4.99
N GLU A 92 -15.60 3.33 -5.67
CA GLU A 92 -14.63 2.92 -6.68
C GLU A 92 -13.43 2.20 -6.07
N GLY A 93 -12.96 2.65 -4.91
CA GLY A 93 -11.89 1.97 -4.17
C GLY A 93 -12.28 0.56 -3.74
N LEU A 94 -13.51 0.37 -3.27
CA LEU A 94 -14.02 -0.96 -2.88
C LEU A 94 -14.19 -1.87 -4.10
N ARG A 95 -14.64 -1.35 -5.23
CA ARG A 95 -14.69 -2.12 -6.49
C ARG A 95 -13.27 -2.55 -6.91
N ALA A 96 -12.32 -1.63 -6.87
CA ALA A 96 -10.93 -1.92 -7.17
C ALA A 96 -10.36 -2.99 -6.23
N CYS A 97 -10.66 -2.88 -4.95
CA CYS A 97 -10.25 -3.87 -3.94
C CYS A 97 -10.73 -5.27 -4.33
N LYS A 98 -12.01 -5.42 -4.65
CA LYS A 98 -12.58 -6.71 -5.08
C LYS A 98 -11.87 -7.24 -6.32
N MET A 99 -11.67 -6.40 -7.33
CA MET A 99 -11.01 -6.80 -8.59
C MET A 99 -9.57 -7.28 -8.34
N LEU A 100 -8.82 -6.56 -7.53
CA LEU A 100 -7.43 -6.92 -7.20
C LEU A 100 -7.36 -8.19 -6.33
N ARG A 101 -8.25 -8.31 -5.34
CA ARG A 101 -8.30 -9.49 -4.48
C ARG A 101 -8.65 -10.75 -5.26
N ASP A 102 -9.53 -10.66 -6.25
CA ASP A 102 -9.86 -11.79 -7.13
C ASP A 102 -8.65 -12.30 -7.92
N GLU A 103 -7.65 -11.45 -8.14
CA GLU A 103 -6.38 -11.83 -8.78
C GLU A 103 -5.27 -12.17 -7.77
N GLY A 104 -5.59 -12.29 -6.48
CA GLY A 104 -4.63 -12.63 -5.43
C GLY A 104 -3.70 -11.48 -5.03
N ILE A 105 -4.03 -10.24 -5.39
CA ILE A 105 -3.26 -9.05 -5.03
C ILE A 105 -3.73 -8.52 -3.69
N MET A 106 -2.81 -8.27 -2.76
CA MET A 106 -3.14 -7.79 -1.42
C MET A 106 -3.53 -6.31 -1.45
N VAL A 107 -4.56 -5.97 -0.67
CA VAL A 107 -5.11 -4.60 -0.60
C VAL A 107 -5.31 -4.18 0.85
N ASN A 108 -4.92 -2.95 1.15
CA ASN A 108 -5.24 -2.25 2.38
C ASN A 108 -6.20 -1.11 2.06
N VAL A 109 -7.44 -1.21 2.52
CA VAL A 109 -8.40 -0.09 2.39
C VAL A 109 -8.15 0.87 3.54
N HIS A 110 -7.70 2.09 3.23
CA HIS A 110 -7.33 3.06 4.23
C HIS A 110 -8.25 4.29 4.23
N LEU A 111 -7.98 5.25 5.13
CA LEU A 111 -8.82 6.41 5.41
C LEU A 111 -10.23 6.02 5.86
N VAL A 112 -10.30 4.97 6.64
CA VAL A 112 -11.55 4.44 7.18
C VAL A 112 -11.90 5.18 8.48
N TYR A 113 -13.09 5.79 8.53
CA TYR A 113 -13.55 6.57 9.67
C TYR A 113 -14.73 5.94 10.42
N THR A 114 -15.43 4.98 9.80
CA THR A 114 -16.63 4.39 10.39
C THR A 114 -16.60 2.87 10.33
N LEU A 115 -17.38 2.25 11.23
CA LEU A 115 -17.55 0.79 11.22
C LEU A 115 -18.21 0.30 9.92
N GLN A 116 -19.13 1.07 9.36
CA GLN A 116 -19.78 0.74 8.10
C GLN A 116 -18.77 0.68 6.95
N GLN A 117 -17.86 1.65 6.89
CA GLN A 117 -16.78 1.64 5.89
C GLN A 117 -15.86 0.43 6.08
N ALA A 118 -15.49 0.12 7.32
CA ALA A 118 -14.67 -1.06 7.62
C ALA A 118 -15.38 -2.35 7.21
N TYR A 119 -16.67 -2.47 7.51
CA TYR A 119 -17.45 -3.63 7.11
C TYR A 119 -17.49 -3.80 5.60
N MET A 120 -17.72 -2.73 4.84
CA MET A 120 -17.73 -2.75 3.38
C MET A 120 -16.37 -3.15 2.81
N ALA A 121 -15.29 -2.66 3.41
CA ALA A 121 -13.93 -3.05 3.01
C ALA A 121 -13.68 -4.54 3.22
N MET A 122 -14.13 -5.09 4.34
CA MET A 122 -14.05 -6.54 4.61
C MET A 122 -14.85 -7.33 3.58
N GLN A 123 -16.06 -6.90 3.25
CA GLN A 123 -16.88 -7.55 2.23
C GLN A 123 -16.26 -7.53 0.84
N ALA A 124 -15.53 -6.45 0.52
CA ALA A 124 -14.76 -6.35 -0.72
C ALA A 124 -13.51 -7.25 -0.74
N GLY A 125 -13.20 -7.91 0.38
CA GLY A 125 -12.08 -8.84 0.50
C GLY A 125 -10.75 -8.20 0.90
N ALA A 126 -10.76 -6.99 1.47
CA ALA A 126 -9.54 -6.31 1.89
C ALA A 126 -8.65 -7.21 2.76
N THR A 127 -7.35 -7.20 2.51
CA THR A 127 -6.36 -7.89 3.33
C THR A 127 -6.17 -7.17 4.66
N TYR A 128 -6.21 -5.84 4.59
CA TYR A 128 -6.10 -4.95 5.74
C TYR A 128 -7.16 -3.86 5.66
N VAL A 129 -7.59 -3.38 6.81
CA VAL A 129 -8.41 -2.17 6.96
C VAL A 129 -7.66 -1.23 7.88
N CYS A 130 -7.49 0.01 7.45
CA CYS A 130 -6.71 1.00 8.20
C CYS A 130 -7.59 2.16 8.67
N PRO A 131 -8.06 2.12 9.91
CA PRO A 131 -8.77 3.25 10.53
C PRO A 131 -7.82 4.44 10.73
N LEU A 132 -8.37 5.63 10.55
CA LEU A 132 -7.60 6.86 10.75
C LEU A 132 -7.89 7.46 12.12
#